data_82604bd649849e52358f65936ea0f67a
#
_entry.id   82604bd649849e52358f65936ea0f67a
#
_cell.length_a   1.000
_cell.length_b   1.000
_cell.length_c   1.000
_cell.angle_alpha   90.00
_cell.angle_beta   90.00
_cell.angle_gamma   90.00
#
_symmetry.space_group_name_H-M   'P 1'
#
loop_
_entity.id
_entity.type
_entity.pdbx_description
1 polymer ?
#
loop_
_entity_poly.entity_id
_entity_poly.type
_entity_poly.pdbx_seq_one_letter_code
_entity_poly.pdbx_strand_id
1 'polypeptide(L)'
;TTFGFWDWVGGRYSLWSAIGLPIAIAVGMDRFESLLGGAHAMDRHFRTAPLETNAPVLLGLLGVWYRNFLGCATQAVLPYEQYLHRLPAYLQQLDMESNGKRTDRSGRPVDYDTGPVVWGEPGTNGQHAFFQLLHQGTQMVPADFILAARGAHDLEGHHDILLANCIAQSQALAFGKTEAEAGAEMIRNGIDPAEADRLAPYRAFPGNRPSTTIVMDSLTPEALGALIALFEHRVFVQATLWNINPFDQWGVELGKQLAGTVLASLRAGTPAANLDGSTRGLIDRVGRNT
;
A
#
# COMPACT_ATOMS: atom_id res chain seq x y z
N THR A 1 -26.78 4.34 -22.99
CA THR A 1 -27.44 3.89 -21.74
C THR A 1 -26.62 4.37 -20.56
N THR A 2 -27.26 4.96 -19.54
CA THR A 2 -26.61 5.40 -18.30
C THR A 2 -26.91 4.40 -17.19
N PHE A 3 -25.90 3.98 -16.45
CA PHE A 3 -26.04 3.12 -15.28
C PHE A 3 -25.70 3.96 -14.05
N GLY A 4 -26.68 4.12 -13.15
CA GLY A 4 -26.49 4.86 -11.92
C GLY A 4 -26.00 3.99 -10.77
N PHE A 5 -25.40 4.62 -9.78
CA PHE A 5 -25.13 4.04 -8.46
C PHE A 5 -25.39 5.10 -7.40
N TRP A 6 -25.51 4.67 -6.16
CA TRP A 6 -25.88 5.58 -5.07
C TRP A 6 -24.77 6.57 -4.74
N ASP A 7 -25.13 7.77 -4.33
CA ASP A 7 -24.23 8.88 -3.97
C ASP A 7 -23.35 8.58 -2.74
N TRP A 8 -23.77 7.64 -1.90
CA TRP A 8 -22.98 7.16 -0.76
C TRP A 8 -21.85 6.19 -1.13
N VAL A 9 -21.77 5.73 -2.38
CA VAL A 9 -20.69 4.88 -2.86
C VAL A 9 -19.47 5.73 -3.20
N GLY A 10 -18.48 5.74 -2.33
CA GLY A 10 -17.21 6.43 -2.57
C GLY A 10 -16.39 5.79 -3.69
N GLY A 11 -15.66 6.60 -4.49
CA GLY A 11 -14.89 6.13 -5.65
C GLY A 11 -13.94 4.98 -5.36
N ARG A 12 -13.20 5.04 -4.25
CA ARG A 12 -12.23 4.01 -3.83
C ARG A 12 -12.85 2.69 -3.37
N TYR A 13 -14.18 2.68 -3.13
CA TYR A 13 -14.98 1.50 -2.78
C TYR A 13 -15.98 1.11 -3.89
N SER A 14 -15.89 1.72 -5.08
CA SER A 14 -16.93 1.64 -6.11
C SER A 14 -16.82 0.43 -7.04
N LEU A 15 -15.76 -0.35 -6.97
CA LEU A 15 -15.50 -1.51 -7.82
C LEU A 15 -16.70 -2.48 -7.89
N TRP A 16 -17.38 -2.64 -6.77
CA TRP A 16 -18.51 -3.54 -6.57
C TRP A 16 -19.84 -3.01 -7.13
N SER A 17 -19.87 -1.74 -7.55
CA SER A 17 -21.04 -1.04 -8.09
C SER A 17 -21.09 -1.07 -9.63
N ALA A 18 -21.96 -0.26 -10.24
CA ALA A 18 -21.99 -0.07 -11.70
C ALA A 18 -20.66 0.43 -12.30
N ILE A 19 -19.75 0.97 -11.48
CA ILE A 19 -18.38 1.33 -11.89
C ILE A 19 -17.57 0.09 -12.32
N GLY A 20 -17.90 -1.09 -11.81
CA GLY A 20 -17.30 -2.36 -12.23
C GLY A 20 -17.72 -2.86 -13.62
N LEU A 21 -18.70 -2.23 -14.26
CA LEU A 21 -19.18 -2.63 -15.59
C LEU A 21 -18.08 -2.77 -16.65
N PRO A 22 -17.10 -1.88 -16.77
CA PRO A 22 -15.98 -2.07 -17.71
C PRO A 22 -15.18 -3.36 -17.46
N ILE A 23 -15.05 -3.76 -16.20
CA ILE A 23 -14.39 -5.02 -15.82
C ILE A 23 -15.25 -6.20 -16.29
N ALA A 24 -16.56 -6.18 -15.99
CA ALA A 24 -17.49 -7.22 -16.45
C ALA A 24 -17.49 -7.38 -17.97
N ILE A 25 -17.40 -6.28 -18.71
CA ILE A 25 -17.29 -6.30 -20.18
C ILE A 25 -15.94 -6.90 -20.63
N ALA A 26 -14.85 -6.55 -19.96
CA ALA A 26 -13.51 -6.98 -20.35
C ALA A 26 -13.24 -8.46 -20.05
N VAL A 27 -13.69 -8.98 -18.90
CA VAL A 27 -13.37 -10.34 -18.44
C VAL A 27 -14.53 -11.33 -18.57
N GLY A 28 -15.72 -10.86 -18.88
CA GLY A 28 -16.98 -11.62 -18.89
C GLY A 28 -17.68 -11.62 -17.53
N MET A 29 -19.01 -11.79 -17.58
CA MET A 29 -19.85 -11.68 -16.37
C MET A 29 -19.54 -12.77 -15.34
N ASP A 30 -19.30 -14.00 -15.77
CA ASP A 30 -19.01 -15.14 -14.88
C ASP A 30 -17.76 -14.87 -14.00
N ARG A 31 -16.71 -14.29 -14.62
CA ARG A 31 -15.47 -13.92 -13.86
C ARG A 31 -15.69 -12.71 -12.95
N PHE A 32 -16.54 -11.79 -13.38
CA PHE A 32 -16.90 -10.66 -12.53
C PHE A 32 -17.75 -11.09 -11.34
N GLU A 33 -18.70 -12.00 -11.53
CA GLU A 33 -19.47 -12.62 -10.44
C GLU A 33 -18.57 -13.40 -9.48
N SER A 34 -17.58 -14.12 -10.00
CA SER A 34 -16.57 -14.80 -9.17
C SER A 34 -15.76 -13.80 -8.32
N LEU A 35 -15.39 -12.64 -8.89
CA LEU A 35 -14.74 -11.54 -8.14
C LEU A 35 -15.65 -11.05 -7.00
N LEU A 36 -16.92 -10.78 -7.29
CA LEU A 36 -17.91 -10.38 -6.28
C LEU A 36 -18.10 -11.47 -5.22
N GLY A 37 -18.11 -12.74 -5.64
CA GLY A 37 -18.21 -13.90 -4.74
C GLY A 37 -17.08 -13.97 -3.72
N GLY A 38 -15.85 -13.70 -4.16
CA GLY A 38 -14.68 -13.64 -3.29
C GLY A 38 -14.76 -12.49 -2.26
N ALA A 39 -15.16 -11.31 -2.70
CA ALA A 39 -15.41 -10.19 -1.80
C ALA A 39 -16.51 -10.50 -0.77
N HIS A 40 -17.62 -11.09 -1.22
CA HIS A 40 -18.70 -11.52 -0.33
C HIS A 40 -18.25 -12.58 0.69
N ALA A 41 -17.38 -13.49 0.30
CA ALA A 41 -16.79 -14.47 1.24
C ALA A 41 -15.97 -13.79 2.34
N MET A 42 -15.18 -12.76 1.98
CA MET A 42 -14.44 -11.95 2.94
C MET A 42 -15.36 -11.11 3.83
N ASP A 43 -16.46 -10.56 3.30
CA ASP A 43 -17.48 -9.85 4.08
C ASP A 43 -18.11 -10.77 5.14
N ARG A 44 -18.42 -12.01 4.76
CA ARG A 44 -18.92 -13.00 5.74
C ARG A 44 -17.89 -13.31 6.79
N HIS A 45 -16.64 -13.55 6.39
CA HIS A 45 -15.53 -13.79 7.32
C HIS A 45 -15.40 -12.63 8.31
N PHE A 46 -15.36 -11.40 7.82
CA PHE A 46 -15.25 -10.19 8.65
C PHE A 46 -16.38 -10.10 9.69
N ARG A 47 -17.62 -10.42 9.31
CA ARG A 47 -18.79 -10.32 10.19
C ARG A 47 -18.94 -11.48 11.18
N THR A 48 -18.41 -12.65 10.86
CA THR A 48 -18.72 -13.88 11.63
C THR A 48 -17.53 -14.56 12.29
N ALA A 49 -16.30 -14.31 11.83
CA ALA A 49 -15.13 -14.90 12.43
C ALA A 49 -14.86 -14.31 13.82
N PRO A 50 -14.44 -15.12 14.81
CA PRO A 50 -13.93 -14.62 16.09
C PRO A 50 -12.79 -13.62 15.87
N LEU A 51 -12.66 -12.63 16.76
CA LEU A 51 -11.66 -11.55 16.60
C LEU A 51 -10.23 -12.09 16.47
N GLU A 52 -9.92 -13.17 17.17
CA GLU A 52 -8.59 -13.81 17.20
C GLU A 52 -8.21 -14.48 15.87
N THR A 53 -9.17 -14.72 15.00
CA THR A 53 -8.97 -15.35 13.69
C THR A 53 -9.50 -14.48 12.55
N ASN A 54 -9.99 -13.29 12.84
CA ASN A 54 -10.54 -12.36 11.87
C ASN A 54 -9.41 -11.60 11.17
N ALA A 55 -9.06 -12.03 9.96
CA ALA A 55 -7.90 -11.50 9.24
C ALA A 55 -7.92 -9.98 9.04
N PRO A 56 -9.02 -9.32 8.58
CA PRO A 56 -9.10 -7.87 8.51
C PRO A 56 -8.89 -7.17 9.84
N VAL A 57 -9.46 -7.72 10.92
CA VAL A 57 -9.33 -7.15 12.28
C VAL A 57 -7.89 -7.24 12.75
N LEU A 58 -7.25 -8.40 12.59
CA LEU A 58 -5.84 -8.59 12.97
C LEU A 58 -4.91 -7.65 12.20
N LEU A 59 -5.10 -7.54 10.88
CA LEU A 59 -4.31 -6.60 10.05
C LEU A 59 -4.56 -5.14 10.44
N GLY A 60 -5.80 -4.78 10.76
CA GLY A 60 -6.14 -3.44 11.25
C GLY A 60 -5.47 -3.11 12.58
N LEU A 61 -5.51 -4.03 13.55
CA LEU A 61 -4.85 -3.90 14.84
C LEU A 61 -3.32 -3.79 14.70
N LEU A 62 -2.71 -4.64 13.86
CA LEU A 62 -1.27 -4.57 13.58
C LEU A 62 -0.89 -3.22 12.96
N GLY A 63 -1.69 -2.70 12.02
CA GLY A 63 -1.42 -1.41 11.40
C GLY A 63 -1.48 -0.25 12.40
N VAL A 64 -2.45 -0.25 13.32
CA VAL A 64 -2.51 0.71 14.43
C VAL A 64 -1.32 0.53 15.37
N TRP A 65 -0.95 -0.72 15.69
CA TRP A 65 0.22 -1.01 16.50
C TRP A 65 1.51 -0.44 15.88
N TYR A 66 1.73 -0.67 14.60
CA TYR A 66 2.89 -0.16 13.89
C TYR A 66 2.91 1.38 13.86
N ARG A 67 1.76 1.99 13.57
CA ARG A 67 1.65 3.45 13.42
C ARG A 67 1.79 4.18 14.76
N ASN A 68 1.07 3.77 15.78
CA ASN A 68 0.93 4.52 17.02
C ASN A 68 1.89 4.08 18.12
N PHE A 69 2.37 2.83 18.13
CA PHE A 69 3.24 2.32 19.17
C PHE A 69 4.69 2.13 18.71
N LEU A 70 4.91 1.81 17.44
CA LEU A 70 6.26 1.68 16.87
C LEU A 70 6.69 2.89 16.04
N GLY A 71 5.82 3.89 15.85
CA GLY A 71 6.13 5.12 15.13
C GLY A 71 6.39 4.93 13.62
N CYS A 72 5.87 3.86 13.02
CA CYS A 72 6.07 3.57 11.60
C CYS A 72 5.26 4.56 10.76
N ALA A 73 5.92 5.49 10.09
CA ALA A 73 5.27 6.51 9.28
C ALA A 73 4.78 6.00 7.93
N THR A 74 5.32 4.87 7.45
CA THR A 74 5.02 4.31 6.13
C THR A 74 4.80 2.81 6.23
N GLN A 75 4.12 2.23 5.22
CA GLN A 75 3.92 0.79 5.07
C GLN A 75 4.18 0.40 3.62
N ALA A 76 5.00 -0.62 3.42
CA ALA A 76 5.30 -1.16 2.09
C ALA A 76 4.33 -2.30 1.74
N VAL A 77 3.82 -2.32 0.50
CA VAL A 77 3.00 -3.40 -0.07
C VAL A 77 3.77 -4.02 -1.22
N LEU A 78 4.12 -5.28 -1.07
CA LEU A 78 5.10 -5.98 -1.90
C LEU A 78 4.46 -7.24 -2.52
N PRO A 79 3.68 -7.11 -3.61
CA PRO A 79 3.12 -8.27 -4.30
C PRO A 79 4.22 -9.01 -5.05
N TYR A 80 4.46 -10.28 -4.70
CA TYR A 80 5.27 -11.23 -5.47
C TYR A 80 4.37 -11.96 -6.47
N GLU A 81 3.64 -11.14 -7.23
CA GLU A 81 2.71 -11.52 -8.28
C GLU A 81 2.59 -10.36 -9.28
N GLN A 82 3.06 -10.56 -10.51
CA GLN A 82 3.13 -9.48 -11.50
C GLN A 82 1.76 -8.87 -11.85
N TYR A 83 0.71 -9.67 -11.86
CA TYR A 83 -0.64 -9.17 -12.14
C TYR A 83 -1.22 -8.29 -11.03
N LEU A 84 -0.60 -8.28 -9.85
CA LEU A 84 -0.93 -7.38 -8.77
C LEU A 84 -0.07 -6.08 -8.76
N HIS A 85 0.66 -5.77 -9.83
CA HIS A 85 1.55 -4.59 -9.90
C HIS A 85 0.83 -3.26 -9.63
N ARG A 86 -0.48 -3.17 -9.87
CA ARG A 86 -1.29 -1.99 -9.55
C ARG A 86 -1.89 -1.98 -8.15
N LEU A 87 -1.80 -3.08 -7.41
CA LEU A 87 -2.36 -3.17 -6.05
C LEU A 87 -1.77 -2.13 -5.09
N PRO A 88 -0.46 -1.88 -5.03
CA PRO A 88 0.08 -0.83 -4.17
C PRO A 88 -0.51 0.55 -4.48
N ALA A 89 -0.67 0.91 -5.76
CA ALA A 89 -1.27 2.18 -6.18
C ALA A 89 -2.77 2.26 -5.84
N TYR A 90 -3.51 1.15 -5.91
CA TYR A 90 -4.89 1.11 -5.44
C TYR A 90 -4.96 1.32 -3.93
N LEU A 91 -4.11 0.64 -3.16
CA LEU A 91 -4.08 0.76 -1.70
C LEU A 91 -3.60 2.13 -1.22
N GLN A 92 -2.79 2.85 -2.02
CA GLN A 92 -2.48 4.26 -1.74
C GLN A 92 -3.76 5.09 -1.66
N GLN A 93 -4.61 5.00 -2.66
CA GLN A 93 -5.89 5.72 -2.61
C GLN A 93 -6.79 5.18 -1.51
N LEU A 94 -6.96 3.87 -1.42
CA LEU A 94 -7.85 3.25 -0.45
C LEU A 94 -7.50 3.64 0.98
N ASP A 95 -6.25 3.52 1.39
CA ASP A 95 -5.82 3.77 2.78
C ASP A 95 -5.59 5.26 3.03
N MET A 96 -4.76 5.93 2.21
CA MET A 96 -4.35 7.30 2.49
C MET A 96 -5.52 8.30 2.37
N GLU A 97 -6.45 8.09 1.44
CA GLU A 97 -7.65 8.93 1.30
C GLU A 97 -8.66 8.64 2.41
N SER A 98 -8.77 7.39 2.88
CA SER A 98 -9.67 7.01 3.96
C SER A 98 -9.13 7.37 5.34
N ASN A 99 -7.89 7.04 5.63
CA ASN A 99 -7.28 7.13 6.96
C ASN A 99 -6.36 8.35 7.15
N GLY A 100 -6.00 9.07 6.09
CA GLY A 100 -5.22 10.29 6.17
C GLY A 100 -6.05 11.45 6.72
N LYS A 101 -6.53 11.35 7.95
CA LYS A 101 -7.44 12.32 8.60
C LYS A 101 -6.79 12.91 9.85
N ARG A 102 -7.03 14.19 10.08
CA ARG A 102 -6.60 14.92 11.29
C ARG A 102 -7.74 15.27 12.24
N THR A 103 -8.96 14.83 11.94
CA THR A 103 -10.17 15.21 12.67
C THR A 103 -11.00 13.96 12.97
N ASP A 104 -11.43 13.81 14.22
CA ASP A 104 -12.29 12.71 14.66
C ASP A 104 -13.74 12.86 14.17
N ARG A 105 -14.56 11.83 14.39
CA ARG A 105 -16.00 11.85 14.02
C ARG A 105 -16.81 12.93 14.71
N SER A 106 -16.28 13.55 15.77
CA SER A 106 -16.92 14.64 16.50
C SER A 106 -16.44 16.03 16.05
N GLY A 107 -15.58 16.09 15.00
CA GLY A 107 -15.03 17.34 14.47
C GLY A 107 -13.83 17.88 15.27
N ARG A 108 -13.25 17.12 16.19
CA ARG A 108 -12.11 17.56 17.01
C ARG A 108 -10.79 17.12 16.37
N PRO A 109 -9.75 17.96 16.41
CA PRO A 109 -8.42 17.54 16.00
C PRO A 109 -7.95 16.33 16.84
N VAL A 110 -7.34 15.36 16.17
CA VAL A 110 -6.70 14.24 16.86
C VAL A 110 -5.28 14.62 17.29
N ASP A 111 -4.82 14.06 18.41
CA ASP A 111 -3.48 14.24 18.99
C ASP A 111 -2.58 13.00 18.83
N TYR A 112 -3.01 12.08 17.97
CA TYR A 112 -2.29 10.85 17.60
C TYR A 112 -2.18 10.76 16.08
N ASP A 113 -1.23 9.94 15.65
CA ASP A 113 -1.03 9.66 14.22
C ASP A 113 -2.14 8.75 13.67
N THR A 114 -2.59 9.05 12.46
CA THR A 114 -3.52 8.24 11.68
C THR A 114 -2.81 7.60 10.48
N GLY A 115 -3.51 7.25 9.43
CA GLY A 115 -3.05 6.49 8.27
C GLY A 115 -1.58 6.67 7.86
N PRO A 116 -0.85 5.58 7.59
CA PRO A 116 0.53 5.64 7.11
C PRO A 116 0.59 6.10 5.64
N VAL A 117 1.78 6.48 5.19
CA VAL A 117 2.05 6.57 3.75
C VAL A 117 2.20 5.16 3.19
N VAL A 118 1.31 4.75 2.30
CA VAL A 118 1.35 3.45 1.63
C VAL A 118 2.11 3.56 0.31
N TRP A 119 3.02 2.62 0.07
CA TRP A 119 3.83 2.57 -1.14
C TRP A 119 4.28 1.13 -1.43
N GLY A 120 4.84 0.88 -2.59
CA GLY A 120 5.39 -0.43 -2.93
C GLY A 120 5.37 -0.71 -4.42
N GLU A 121 5.97 -1.83 -4.78
CA GLU A 121 6.07 -2.37 -6.13
C GLU A 121 6.12 -3.89 -6.09
N PRO A 122 5.95 -4.57 -7.25
CA PRO A 122 6.17 -6.02 -7.34
C PRO A 122 7.54 -6.44 -6.81
N GLY A 123 7.56 -7.57 -6.11
CA GLY A 123 8.63 -8.04 -5.24
C GLY A 123 10.02 -8.03 -5.84
N THR A 124 10.31 -8.76 -6.94
CA THR A 124 11.67 -8.86 -7.47
C THR A 124 12.19 -7.53 -8.01
N ASN A 125 11.36 -6.72 -8.65
CA ASN A 125 11.74 -5.37 -9.10
C ASN A 125 12.03 -4.46 -7.92
N GLY A 126 11.16 -4.44 -6.91
CA GLY A 126 11.31 -3.67 -5.69
C GLY A 126 12.60 -3.95 -4.94
N GLN A 127 13.12 -5.20 -4.99
CA GLN A 127 14.40 -5.58 -4.38
C GLN A 127 15.57 -4.71 -4.88
N HIS A 128 15.54 -4.32 -6.16
CA HIS A 128 16.58 -3.48 -6.77
C HIS A 128 16.33 -1.98 -6.59
N ALA A 129 15.18 -1.59 -6.04
CA ALA A 129 14.80 -0.19 -5.89
C ALA A 129 14.93 0.33 -4.44
N PHE A 130 14.39 -0.37 -3.46
CA PHE A 130 14.25 0.17 -2.09
C PHE A 130 14.51 -0.83 -0.96
N PHE A 131 14.86 -2.07 -1.23
CA PHE A 131 15.11 -3.06 -0.17
C PHE A 131 16.35 -2.73 0.67
N GLN A 132 17.30 -1.95 0.14
CA GLN A 132 18.39 -1.39 0.94
C GLN A 132 17.84 -0.62 2.15
N LEU A 133 16.83 0.24 1.94
CA LEU A 133 16.19 0.99 3.03
C LEU A 133 15.41 0.06 3.96
N LEU A 134 14.67 -0.90 3.41
CA LEU A 134 13.89 -1.84 4.22
C LEU A 134 14.77 -2.64 5.18
N HIS A 135 15.94 -3.10 4.72
CA HIS A 135 16.85 -3.92 5.54
C HIS A 135 17.77 -3.11 6.46
N GLN A 136 18.39 -2.05 5.96
CA GLN A 136 19.45 -1.32 6.67
C GLN A 136 19.14 0.16 6.91
N GLY A 137 17.99 0.65 6.46
CA GLY A 137 17.58 2.03 6.72
C GLY A 137 17.31 2.28 8.20
N THR A 138 17.35 3.55 8.60
CA THR A 138 17.13 3.97 9.99
C THR A 138 15.67 3.98 10.42
N GLN A 139 14.73 3.95 9.46
CA GLN A 139 13.31 3.88 9.71
C GLN A 139 12.81 2.43 9.66
N MET A 140 11.93 2.09 10.61
CA MET A 140 11.19 0.83 10.55
C MET A 140 10.01 0.98 9.58
N VAL A 141 9.94 0.09 8.60
CA VAL A 141 8.87 0.06 7.61
C VAL A 141 8.23 -1.33 7.64
N PRO A 142 7.01 -1.49 8.17
CA PRO A 142 6.25 -2.72 8.04
C PRO A 142 6.01 -3.07 6.57
N ALA A 143 6.12 -4.35 6.23
CA ALA A 143 5.96 -4.82 4.87
C ALA A 143 4.86 -5.89 4.75
N ASP A 144 3.94 -5.72 3.80
CA ASP A 144 2.95 -6.72 3.43
C ASP A 144 3.44 -7.44 2.16
N PHE A 145 3.93 -8.68 2.31
CA PHE A 145 4.23 -9.57 1.20
C PHE A 145 2.95 -10.28 0.75
N ILE A 146 2.70 -10.31 -0.55
CA ILE A 146 1.52 -10.96 -1.11
C ILE A 146 1.97 -11.90 -2.22
N LEU A 147 1.62 -13.17 -2.12
CA LEU A 147 2.04 -14.18 -3.09
C LEU A 147 0.94 -15.20 -3.38
N ALA A 148 1.01 -15.82 -4.56
CA ALA A 148 0.22 -16.98 -4.93
C ALA A 148 1.10 -18.25 -4.82
N ALA A 149 0.60 -19.30 -4.17
CA ALA A 149 1.34 -20.56 -4.05
C ALA A 149 1.51 -21.27 -5.40
N ARG A 150 0.58 -21.08 -6.33
CA ARG A 150 0.66 -21.57 -7.72
C ARG A 150 0.69 -20.40 -8.69
N GLY A 151 1.70 -20.41 -9.57
CA GLY A 151 1.86 -19.40 -10.62
C GLY A 151 0.78 -19.49 -11.71
N ALA A 152 0.60 -18.39 -12.43
CA ALA A 152 -0.31 -18.32 -13.58
C ALA A 152 0.33 -18.82 -14.89
N HIS A 153 1.61 -19.21 -14.88
CA HIS A 153 2.37 -19.59 -16.07
C HIS A 153 3.16 -20.88 -15.82
N ASP A 154 3.25 -21.70 -16.86
CA ASP A 154 4.03 -22.96 -16.87
C ASP A 154 5.50 -22.73 -17.25
N LEU A 155 6.13 -21.67 -16.71
CA LEU A 155 7.54 -21.39 -16.90
C LEU A 155 8.33 -22.16 -15.83
N GLU A 156 9.01 -23.24 -16.26
CA GLU A 156 9.74 -24.15 -15.37
C GLU A 156 10.70 -23.41 -14.43
N GLY A 157 10.55 -23.63 -13.13
CA GLY A 157 11.40 -23.08 -12.08
C GLY A 157 11.22 -21.58 -11.79
N HIS A 158 10.56 -20.80 -12.65
CA HIS A 158 10.42 -19.35 -12.44
C HIS A 158 9.58 -19.03 -11.21
N HIS A 159 8.49 -19.75 -11.01
CA HIS A 159 7.61 -19.52 -9.87
C HIS A 159 8.28 -19.89 -8.54
N ASP A 160 9.02 -21.00 -8.51
CA ASP A 160 9.77 -21.42 -7.32
C ASP A 160 10.83 -20.39 -6.93
N ILE A 161 11.53 -19.79 -7.90
CA ILE A 161 12.49 -18.71 -7.66
C ILE A 161 11.77 -17.47 -7.08
N LEU A 162 10.59 -17.12 -7.60
CA LEU A 162 9.80 -16.02 -7.10
C LEU A 162 9.38 -16.23 -5.64
N LEU A 163 8.85 -17.42 -5.32
CA LEU A 163 8.46 -17.81 -3.97
C LEU A 163 9.67 -17.80 -3.02
N ALA A 164 10.78 -18.39 -3.44
CA ALA A 164 12.01 -18.43 -2.64
C ALA A 164 12.50 -17.02 -2.31
N ASN A 165 12.48 -16.10 -3.29
CA ASN A 165 12.83 -14.69 -3.05
C ASN A 165 11.89 -14.04 -2.03
N CYS A 166 10.58 -14.19 -2.17
CA CYS A 166 9.60 -13.62 -1.24
C CYS A 166 9.85 -14.10 0.20
N ILE A 167 9.96 -15.41 0.39
CA ILE A 167 10.16 -16.04 1.70
C ILE A 167 11.51 -15.63 2.30
N ALA A 168 12.57 -15.60 1.50
CA ALA A 168 13.89 -15.20 1.96
C ALA A 168 13.93 -13.72 2.42
N GLN A 169 13.22 -12.83 1.73
CA GLN A 169 13.15 -11.41 2.13
C GLN A 169 12.40 -11.24 3.45
N SER A 170 11.28 -11.93 3.63
CA SER A 170 10.54 -11.94 4.90
C SER A 170 11.42 -12.47 6.05
N GLN A 171 12.13 -13.57 5.82
CA GLN A 171 13.08 -14.15 6.78
C GLN A 171 14.21 -13.16 7.12
N ALA A 172 14.81 -12.52 6.12
CA ALA A 172 15.89 -11.57 6.31
C ALA A 172 15.46 -10.33 7.10
N LEU A 173 14.24 -9.83 6.88
CA LEU A 173 13.65 -8.74 7.67
C LEU A 173 13.45 -9.15 9.14
N ALA A 174 13.00 -10.37 9.38
CA ALA A 174 12.72 -10.86 10.72
C ALA A 174 14.00 -11.09 11.55
N PHE A 175 14.97 -11.78 10.97
CA PHE A 175 16.13 -12.28 11.72
C PHE A 175 17.39 -11.42 11.54
N GLY A 176 17.56 -10.79 10.38
CA GLY A 176 18.77 -10.01 10.08
C GLY A 176 20.04 -10.88 9.98
N LYS A 177 21.18 -10.23 10.19
CA LYS A 177 22.52 -10.83 10.27
C LYS A 177 23.41 -9.93 11.13
N THR A 178 24.04 -10.46 12.17
CA THR A 178 24.92 -9.71 13.03
C THR A 178 26.27 -9.38 12.34
N GLU A 179 27.01 -8.40 12.85
CA GLU A 179 28.38 -8.09 12.38
C GLU A 179 29.30 -9.30 12.52
N ALA A 180 29.20 -10.04 13.63
CA ALA A 180 30.01 -11.24 13.85
C ALA A 180 29.73 -12.33 12.81
N GLU A 181 28.45 -12.57 12.48
CA GLU A 181 28.06 -13.53 11.44
C GLU A 181 28.53 -13.07 10.05
N ALA A 182 28.42 -11.78 9.74
CA ALA A 182 28.87 -11.19 8.48
C ALA A 182 30.40 -11.29 8.34
N GLY A 183 31.15 -10.99 9.40
CA GLY A 183 32.61 -11.14 9.44
C GLY A 183 33.05 -12.61 9.25
N ALA A 184 32.45 -13.53 10.02
CA ALA A 184 32.76 -14.94 9.92
C ALA A 184 32.42 -15.52 8.52
N GLU A 185 31.35 -15.07 7.87
CA GLU A 185 31.00 -15.46 6.50
C GLU A 185 32.04 -14.98 5.49
N MET A 186 32.51 -13.71 5.62
CA MET A 186 33.52 -13.15 4.73
C MET A 186 34.86 -13.90 4.85
N ILE A 187 35.29 -14.22 6.08
CA ILE A 187 36.51 -15.02 6.31
C ILE A 187 36.38 -16.41 5.69
N ARG A 188 35.24 -17.10 5.86
CA ARG A 188 34.99 -18.38 5.21
C ARG A 188 35.04 -18.30 3.69
N ASN A 189 34.68 -17.16 3.12
CA ASN A 189 34.72 -16.88 1.68
C ASN A 189 36.08 -16.37 1.20
N GLY A 190 37.13 -16.43 2.04
CA GLY A 190 38.51 -16.09 1.69
C GLY A 190 38.89 -14.63 1.76
N ILE A 191 38.06 -13.78 2.40
CA ILE A 191 38.42 -12.39 2.67
C ILE A 191 39.40 -12.35 3.84
N ASP A 192 40.42 -11.50 3.74
CA ASP A 192 41.37 -11.25 4.83
C ASP A 192 40.63 -10.85 6.11
N PRO A 193 41.04 -11.37 7.30
CA PRO A 193 40.37 -11.08 8.56
C PRO A 193 40.25 -9.59 8.90
N ALA A 194 41.30 -8.81 8.68
CA ALA A 194 41.29 -7.38 8.97
C ALA A 194 40.32 -6.62 8.03
N GLU A 195 40.27 -7.03 6.78
CA GLU A 195 39.31 -6.49 5.81
C GLU A 195 37.87 -6.94 6.13
N ALA A 196 37.68 -8.17 6.57
CA ALA A 196 36.38 -8.69 7.00
C ALA A 196 35.85 -7.89 8.21
N ASP A 197 36.69 -7.62 9.21
CA ASP A 197 36.33 -6.80 10.38
C ASP A 197 35.94 -5.37 9.96
N ARG A 198 36.70 -4.77 9.04
CA ARG A 198 36.39 -3.45 8.50
C ARG A 198 35.05 -3.38 7.75
N LEU A 199 34.69 -4.45 7.05
CA LEU A 199 33.47 -4.51 6.23
C LEU A 199 32.25 -5.07 6.98
N ALA A 200 32.43 -5.77 8.10
CA ALA A 200 31.35 -6.41 8.83
C ALA A 200 30.18 -5.47 9.19
N PRO A 201 30.42 -4.23 9.67
CA PRO A 201 29.33 -3.31 9.99
C PRO A 201 28.45 -2.95 8.78
N TYR A 202 29.02 -2.91 7.57
CA TYR A 202 28.27 -2.61 6.34
C TYR A 202 27.45 -3.80 5.82
N ARG A 203 27.74 -5.00 6.29
CA ARG A 203 27.08 -6.26 5.91
C ARG A 203 26.19 -6.82 7.02
N ALA A 204 26.03 -6.10 8.11
CA ALA A 204 25.10 -6.42 9.16
C ALA A 204 23.69 -5.94 8.79
N PHE A 205 22.69 -6.71 9.19
CA PHE A 205 21.28 -6.42 9.01
C PHE A 205 20.61 -6.44 10.38
N PRO A 206 19.96 -5.36 10.83
CA PRO A 206 19.40 -5.29 12.17
C PRO A 206 18.37 -6.39 12.49
N GLY A 207 17.62 -6.84 11.50
CA GLY A 207 16.49 -7.73 11.75
C GLY A 207 15.36 -7.05 12.54
N ASN A 208 14.49 -7.85 13.15
CA ASN A 208 13.34 -7.39 13.95
C ASN A 208 12.48 -6.34 13.23
N ARG A 209 12.34 -6.48 11.93
CA ARG A 209 11.51 -5.63 11.08
C ARG A 209 10.21 -6.34 10.76
N PRO A 210 9.06 -5.77 11.13
CA PRO A 210 7.78 -6.45 11.03
C PRO A 210 7.36 -6.65 9.57
N SER A 211 6.84 -7.83 9.28
CA SER A 211 6.21 -8.12 8.00
C SER A 211 5.01 -9.04 8.17
N THR A 212 4.07 -8.94 7.24
CA THR A 212 2.94 -9.84 7.08
C THR A 212 3.08 -10.54 5.75
N THR A 213 2.78 -11.84 5.68
CA THR A 213 2.75 -12.57 4.41
C THR A 213 1.33 -13.08 4.16
N ILE A 214 0.71 -12.60 3.08
CA ILE A 214 -0.61 -13.03 2.61
C ILE A 214 -0.37 -14.05 1.49
N VAL A 215 -0.85 -15.27 1.70
CA VAL A 215 -0.70 -16.38 0.75
C VAL A 215 -2.06 -16.73 0.18
N MET A 216 -2.16 -16.73 -1.15
CA MET A 216 -3.30 -17.26 -1.90
C MET A 216 -2.89 -18.59 -2.53
N ASP A 217 -3.84 -19.51 -2.75
CA ASP A 217 -3.56 -20.73 -3.52
C ASP A 217 -3.14 -20.41 -4.95
N SER A 218 -3.87 -19.51 -5.60
CA SER A 218 -3.59 -18.96 -6.93
C SER A 218 -4.34 -17.63 -7.09
N LEU A 219 -3.87 -16.76 -7.99
CA LEU A 219 -4.54 -15.50 -8.30
C LEU A 219 -5.72 -15.77 -9.24
N THR A 220 -6.91 -15.99 -8.68
CA THR A 220 -8.18 -16.09 -9.38
C THR A 220 -9.01 -14.83 -9.20
N PRO A 221 -10.08 -14.61 -9.99
CA PRO A 221 -11.02 -13.50 -9.72
C PRO A 221 -11.57 -13.52 -8.29
N GLU A 222 -11.91 -14.70 -7.78
CA GLU A 222 -12.38 -14.87 -6.41
C GLU A 222 -11.33 -14.49 -5.37
N ALA A 223 -10.10 -14.98 -5.53
CA ALA A 223 -8.98 -14.62 -4.64
C ALA A 223 -8.69 -13.12 -4.66
N LEU A 224 -8.75 -12.49 -5.84
CA LEU A 224 -8.58 -11.05 -5.99
C LEU A 224 -9.71 -10.29 -5.30
N GLY A 225 -10.96 -10.73 -5.44
CA GLY A 225 -12.11 -10.12 -4.76
C GLY A 225 -11.97 -10.18 -3.24
N ALA A 226 -11.60 -11.35 -2.71
CA ALA A 226 -11.34 -11.52 -1.29
C ALA A 226 -10.18 -10.64 -0.79
N LEU A 227 -9.09 -10.52 -1.56
CA LEU A 227 -7.94 -9.69 -1.22
C LEU A 227 -8.29 -8.20 -1.16
N ILE A 228 -9.05 -7.70 -2.12
CA ILE A 228 -9.49 -6.30 -2.14
C ILE A 228 -10.38 -6.02 -0.93
N ALA A 229 -11.40 -6.84 -0.68
CA ALA A 229 -12.29 -6.69 0.46
C ALA A 229 -11.55 -6.83 1.82
N LEU A 230 -10.53 -7.68 1.91
CA LEU A 230 -9.65 -7.78 3.08
C LEU A 230 -9.04 -6.41 3.42
N PHE A 231 -8.49 -5.70 2.44
CA PHE A 231 -7.90 -4.39 2.64
C PHE A 231 -8.94 -3.29 2.90
N GLU A 232 -10.12 -3.35 2.27
CA GLU A 232 -11.23 -2.42 2.56
C GLU A 232 -11.67 -2.54 4.03
N HIS A 233 -11.85 -3.76 4.52
CA HIS A 233 -12.18 -4.00 5.94
C HIS A 233 -11.04 -3.63 6.89
N ARG A 234 -9.76 -3.88 6.52
CA ARG A 234 -8.61 -3.42 7.31
C ARG A 234 -8.65 -1.91 7.53
N VAL A 235 -8.85 -1.16 6.46
CA VAL A 235 -8.95 0.31 6.50
C VAL A 235 -10.11 0.76 7.38
N PHE A 236 -11.27 0.11 7.28
CA PHE A 236 -12.42 0.38 8.12
C PHE A 236 -12.14 0.12 9.61
N VAL A 237 -11.47 -0.99 9.94
CA VAL A 237 -11.07 -1.33 11.32
C VAL A 237 -10.14 -0.25 11.88
N GLN A 238 -9.12 0.13 11.14
CA GLN A 238 -8.18 1.19 11.54
C GLN A 238 -8.91 2.52 11.78
N ALA A 239 -9.77 2.94 10.84
CA ALA A 239 -10.57 4.15 10.99
C ALA A 239 -11.46 4.13 12.23
N THR A 240 -12.03 2.96 12.54
CA THR A 240 -12.86 2.77 13.73
C THR A 240 -12.04 2.95 15.01
N LEU A 241 -10.85 2.37 15.07
CA LEU A 241 -9.93 2.49 16.22
C LEU A 241 -9.45 3.94 16.40
N TRP A 242 -9.15 4.64 15.31
CA TRP A 242 -8.78 6.05 15.33
C TRP A 242 -9.98 7.01 15.47
N ASN A 243 -11.20 6.49 15.54
CA ASN A 243 -12.42 7.28 15.62
C ASN A 243 -12.56 8.34 14.50
N ILE A 244 -12.10 8.01 13.29
CA ILE A 244 -12.16 8.90 12.12
C ILE A 244 -13.19 8.40 11.10
N ASN A 245 -13.60 9.25 10.14
CA ASN A 245 -14.49 8.86 9.05
C ASN A 245 -13.69 8.41 7.82
N PRO A 246 -13.71 7.12 7.41
CA PRO A 246 -12.98 6.65 6.25
C PRO A 246 -13.68 6.89 4.90
N PHE A 247 -14.89 7.44 4.89
CA PHE A 247 -15.74 7.50 3.69
C PHE A 247 -15.84 8.88 3.05
N ASP A 248 -15.21 9.91 3.64
CA ASP A 248 -15.10 11.25 3.07
C ASP A 248 -13.67 11.55 2.56
N GLN A 249 -13.51 12.68 1.87
CA GLN A 249 -12.24 13.12 1.30
C GLN A 249 -12.17 14.66 1.17
N TRP A 250 -12.51 15.39 2.22
CA TRP A 250 -12.52 16.88 2.23
C TRP A 250 -11.18 17.49 1.82
N GLY A 251 -10.06 16.78 2.05
CA GLY A 251 -8.71 17.24 1.74
C GLY A 251 -8.46 17.52 0.25
N VAL A 252 -9.26 16.97 -0.65
CA VAL A 252 -9.11 17.20 -2.11
C VAL A 252 -9.93 18.36 -2.64
N GLU A 253 -10.80 18.99 -1.83
CA GLU A 253 -11.74 20.00 -2.30
C GLU A 253 -11.07 21.37 -2.50
N LEU A 254 -10.19 21.79 -1.60
CA LEU A 254 -9.52 23.08 -1.68
C LEU A 254 -8.71 23.24 -2.96
N GLY A 255 -7.95 22.21 -3.35
CA GLY A 255 -7.17 22.24 -4.58
C GLY A 255 -8.04 22.42 -5.84
N LYS A 256 -9.20 21.78 -5.88
CA LYS A 256 -10.18 21.94 -6.98
C LYS A 256 -10.71 23.37 -7.07
N GLN A 257 -11.05 23.97 -5.92
CA GLN A 257 -11.52 25.36 -5.85
C GLN A 257 -10.44 26.35 -6.34
N LEU A 258 -9.20 26.19 -5.87
CA LEU A 258 -8.08 27.03 -6.27
C LEU A 258 -7.74 26.87 -7.76
N ALA A 259 -7.85 25.67 -8.31
CA ALA A 259 -7.60 25.39 -9.71
C ALA A 259 -8.48 26.21 -10.65
N GLY A 260 -9.72 26.53 -10.28
CA GLY A 260 -10.60 27.41 -11.06
C GLY A 260 -10.03 28.81 -11.22
N THR A 261 -9.51 29.42 -10.16
CA THR A 261 -8.87 30.75 -10.19
C THR A 261 -7.58 30.75 -10.99
N VAL A 262 -6.76 29.72 -10.84
CA VAL A 262 -5.51 29.56 -11.60
C VAL A 262 -5.81 29.38 -13.09
N LEU A 263 -6.80 28.55 -13.45
CA LEU A 263 -7.19 28.34 -14.85
C LEU A 263 -7.70 29.65 -15.51
N ALA A 264 -8.50 30.44 -14.78
CA ALA A 264 -8.96 31.73 -15.27
C ALA A 264 -7.77 32.69 -15.54
N SER A 265 -6.80 32.72 -14.64
CA SER A 265 -5.57 33.53 -14.77
C SER A 265 -4.71 33.09 -15.96
N LEU A 266 -4.53 31.80 -16.17
CA LEU A 266 -3.78 31.23 -17.31
C LEU A 266 -4.46 31.61 -18.66
N ARG A 267 -5.79 31.52 -18.74
CA ARG A 267 -6.56 31.89 -19.94
C ARG A 267 -6.54 33.39 -20.21
N ALA A 268 -6.49 34.21 -19.16
CA ALA A 268 -6.41 35.65 -19.29
C ALA A 268 -4.99 36.17 -19.61
N GLY A 269 -3.97 35.31 -19.51
CA GLY A 269 -2.56 35.70 -19.68
C GLY A 269 -2.03 36.60 -18.56
N THR A 270 -2.80 36.80 -17.48
CA THR A 270 -2.41 37.64 -16.34
C THR A 270 -2.86 37.00 -15.04
N PRO A 271 -1.97 36.95 -14.01
CA PRO A 271 -2.34 36.42 -12.69
C PRO A 271 -3.41 37.30 -12.00
N ALA A 272 -4.37 36.69 -11.36
CA ALA A 272 -5.35 37.40 -10.54
C ALA A 272 -4.66 38.10 -9.35
N ALA A 273 -5.15 39.28 -8.96
CA ALA A 273 -4.53 40.14 -7.96
C ALA A 273 -4.48 39.51 -6.53
N ASN A 274 -5.41 38.61 -6.24
CA ASN A 274 -5.53 37.94 -4.93
C ASN A 274 -4.67 36.69 -4.80
N LEU A 275 -3.89 36.33 -5.80
CA LEU A 275 -2.97 35.20 -5.75
C LEU A 275 -1.66 35.58 -5.02
N ASP A 276 -1.09 34.62 -4.30
CA ASP A 276 0.22 34.76 -3.66
C ASP A 276 1.36 34.88 -4.69
N GLY A 277 2.53 35.32 -4.22
CA GLY A 277 3.68 35.61 -5.09
C GLY A 277 4.22 34.38 -5.81
N SER A 278 4.20 33.20 -5.16
CA SER A 278 4.65 31.93 -5.77
C SER A 278 3.72 31.52 -6.93
N THR A 279 2.42 31.50 -6.66
CA THR A 279 1.40 31.15 -7.66
C THR A 279 1.43 32.11 -8.87
N ARG A 280 1.56 33.43 -8.62
CA ARG A 280 1.73 34.41 -9.69
C ARG A 280 2.97 34.14 -10.53
N GLY A 281 4.11 33.93 -9.89
CA GLY A 281 5.37 33.65 -10.58
C GLY A 281 5.32 32.38 -11.47
N LEU A 282 4.61 31.35 -10.99
CA LEU A 282 4.38 30.14 -11.79
C LEU A 282 3.49 30.41 -13.02
N ILE A 283 2.38 31.14 -12.87
CA ILE A 283 1.48 31.50 -13.96
C ILE A 283 2.23 32.32 -15.02
N ASP A 284 3.00 33.34 -14.60
CA ASP A 284 3.82 34.16 -15.50
C ASP A 284 4.84 33.31 -16.27
N ARG A 285 5.45 32.32 -15.61
CA ARG A 285 6.46 31.45 -16.22
C ARG A 285 5.86 30.52 -17.27
N VAL A 286 4.70 29.93 -16.97
CA VAL A 286 4.01 28.97 -17.88
C VAL A 286 3.32 29.72 -19.03
N GLY A 287 2.67 30.86 -18.74
CA GLY A 287 1.94 31.67 -19.74
C GLY A 287 2.82 32.31 -20.82
N ARG A 288 4.12 32.47 -20.56
CA ARG A 288 5.08 32.98 -21.57
C ARG A 288 5.43 31.98 -22.67
N ASN A 289 4.97 30.73 -22.53
CA ASN A 289 5.26 29.64 -23.48
C ASN A 289 4.04 29.24 -24.32
N THR A 290 2.93 29.96 -24.19
CA THR A 290 1.72 29.85 -25.05
C THR A 290 1.54 31.10 -25.87
#